data_bfad114dcc9f3f3122b41b7a2c2f5345
#
_entry.id   bfad114dcc9f3f3122b41b7a2c2f5345
#
_cell.length_a   1.000
_cell.length_b   1.000
_cell.length_c   1.000
_cell.angle_alpha   90.00
_cell.angle_beta   90.00
_cell.angle_gamma   90.00
#
_symmetry.space_group_name_H-M   'P 1'
#
loop_
_entity.id
_entity.type
_entity.pdbx_description
1 polymer ?
#
loop_
_entity_poly.entity_id
_entity_poly.type
_entity_poly.pdbx_seq_one_letter_code
_entity_poly.pdbx_strand_id
1 'polypeptide(L)'
;MRAAVIGLGVEGKKAVNSLLRHGWEVYATDLNNRVDLSDLDVPIMSMDFVNDEQTVSIVSDEITVDLGFTNSYAIEQCDAIAIAPSMYGGAFATRLLRDSPLLSDVLDKHKSMFTIGITGTNGKTTTVHMLKNILESAGKKVLVGGNGGGGFSGYYDLVLEAEEGEYDILLVEVCDMTLDFCNYCFDFDMVGLTNIGNDHMDVHKTIANYKDSLVRFFKGKTVFTAFNQDFNADFKEAAAKSISYFSYQDELKLVGAFNLLNAGLASAIARELKVPKDVVRDSLADFEAVRGRMDVYKINNASIYVGKTDNSDALASILSEKDFYALFIGTPRYNEEHRLDILDVAVKYNPEVIVLFPGLEDTVDMAMYRLNSLGYEGNIKTVNSLDEIIELVAEYSHEDAIFIGGNGQDAIIDIQERIKLISEKL
;
A
#
# COMPACT_ATOMS: atom_id res chain seq x y z
N MET A 1 19.68 -22.43 -2.46
CA MET A 1 20.29 -21.09 -2.37
C MET A 1 19.95 -20.46 -1.03
N ARG A 2 20.76 -19.56 -0.53
CA ARG A 2 20.56 -18.88 0.73
C ARG A 2 20.56 -17.37 0.55
N ALA A 3 19.59 -16.66 1.15
CA ALA A 3 19.50 -15.21 1.10
C ALA A 3 19.57 -14.57 2.49
N ALA A 4 20.21 -13.39 2.59
CA ALA A 4 20.16 -12.57 3.78
C ALA A 4 19.05 -11.51 3.65
N VAL A 5 18.11 -11.46 4.60
CA VAL A 5 17.08 -10.41 4.69
C VAL A 5 17.48 -9.42 5.77
N ILE A 6 17.64 -8.15 5.38
CA ILE A 6 18.11 -7.08 6.26
C ILE A 6 17.01 -6.07 6.50
N GLY A 7 16.55 -5.96 7.75
CA GLY A 7 15.40 -5.16 8.17
C GLY A 7 14.08 -5.94 8.07
N LEU A 8 13.40 -6.14 9.19
CA LEU A 8 12.21 -6.98 9.34
C LEU A 8 10.94 -6.14 9.57
N GLY A 9 10.85 -4.99 8.90
CA GLY A 9 9.58 -4.29 8.72
C GLY A 9 8.64 -5.06 7.77
N VAL A 10 7.54 -4.45 7.33
CA VAL A 10 6.54 -5.09 6.46
C VAL A 10 7.17 -5.75 5.24
N GLU A 11 8.00 -5.03 4.49
CA GLU A 11 8.65 -5.55 3.28
C GLU A 11 9.67 -6.64 3.56
N GLY A 12 10.44 -6.54 4.66
CA GLY A 12 11.41 -7.56 5.02
C GLY A 12 10.76 -8.87 5.43
N LYS A 13 9.69 -8.84 6.22
CA LYS A 13 8.93 -10.05 6.59
C LYS A 13 8.30 -10.71 5.36
N LYS A 14 7.77 -9.91 4.42
CA LYS A 14 7.28 -10.43 3.14
C LYS A 14 8.39 -11.05 2.29
N ALA A 15 9.58 -10.45 2.28
CA ALA A 15 10.75 -11.04 1.60
C ALA A 15 11.13 -12.39 2.20
N VAL A 16 11.15 -12.52 3.54
CA VAL A 16 11.37 -13.80 4.21
C VAL A 16 10.35 -14.85 3.75
N ASN A 17 9.06 -14.54 3.84
CA ASN A 17 8.00 -15.46 3.47
C ASN A 17 8.09 -15.87 1.99
N SER A 18 8.38 -14.92 1.09
CA SER A 18 8.56 -15.21 -0.33
C SER A 18 9.75 -16.12 -0.60
N LEU A 19 10.91 -15.83 -0.02
CA LEU A 19 12.12 -16.64 -0.17
C LEU A 19 11.88 -18.08 0.31
N LEU A 20 11.25 -18.26 1.47
CA LEU A 20 10.95 -19.58 2.00
C LEU A 20 9.98 -20.36 1.10
N ARG A 21 8.92 -19.70 0.56
CA ARG A 21 7.98 -20.33 -0.39
C ARG A 21 8.68 -20.81 -1.67
N HIS A 22 9.72 -20.11 -2.12
CA HIS A 22 10.54 -20.47 -3.28
C HIS A 22 11.74 -21.38 -2.93
N GLY A 23 11.74 -21.97 -1.73
CA GLY A 23 12.73 -22.98 -1.33
C GLY A 23 14.13 -22.44 -1.05
N TRP A 24 14.24 -21.15 -0.68
CA TRP A 24 15.50 -20.56 -0.24
C TRP A 24 15.68 -20.74 1.27
N GLU A 25 16.91 -20.99 1.70
CA GLU A 25 17.28 -20.81 3.10
C GLU A 25 17.44 -19.32 3.39
N VAL A 26 17.03 -18.89 4.59
CA VAL A 26 17.02 -17.47 4.95
C VAL A 26 17.84 -17.20 6.19
N TYR A 27 18.72 -16.21 6.12
CA TYR A 27 19.25 -15.51 7.28
C TYR A 27 18.56 -14.15 7.38
N ALA A 28 17.83 -13.88 8.44
CA ALA A 28 17.10 -12.61 8.62
C ALA A 28 17.63 -11.84 9.83
N THR A 29 17.70 -10.51 9.73
CA THR A 29 18.19 -9.69 10.85
C THR A 29 17.52 -8.33 10.91
N ASP A 30 17.29 -7.84 12.15
CA ASP A 30 16.89 -6.47 12.44
C ASP A 30 17.63 -5.95 13.68
N LEU A 31 17.98 -4.67 13.71
CA LEU A 31 18.60 -4.02 14.87
C LEU A 31 17.58 -3.77 15.99
N ASN A 32 16.29 -3.80 15.71
CA ASN A 32 15.24 -3.78 16.72
C ASN A 32 15.04 -5.20 17.27
N ASN A 33 15.30 -5.39 18.54
CA ASN A 33 15.15 -6.69 19.22
C ASN A 33 13.68 -7.02 19.61
N ARG A 34 12.74 -6.14 19.32
CA ARG A 34 11.29 -6.29 19.61
C ARG A 34 10.43 -6.37 18.36
N VAL A 35 11.00 -6.80 17.24
CA VAL A 35 10.22 -7.03 16.02
C VAL A 35 9.22 -8.15 16.28
N ASP A 36 7.95 -7.88 15.97
CA ASP A 36 6.92 -8.92 15.93
C ASP A 36 7.15 -9.83 14.71
N LEU A 37 7.33 -11.11 14.95
CA LEU A 37 7.58 -12.14 13.95
C LEU A 37 6.35 -13.03 13.70
N SER A 38 5.21 -12.69 14.27
CA SER A 38 3.97 -13.48 14.13
C SER A 38 3.47 -13.62 12.68
N ASP A 39 3.87 -12.68 11.80
CA ASP A 39 3.52 -12.70 10.37
C ASP A 39 4.44 -13.61 9.53
N LEU A 40 5.41 -14.30 10.12
CA LEU A 40 6.24 -15.24 9.38
C LEU A 40 5.48 -16.57 9.17
N ASP A 41 5.40 -17.01 7.93
CA ASP A 41 4.65 -18.21 7.51
C ASP A 41 5.32 -19.53 7.92
N VAL A 42 6.31 -19.49 8.79
CA VAL A 42 7.06 -20.67 9.24
C VAL A 42 6.73 -20.97 10.70
N PRO A 43 6.39 -22.22 11.04
CA PRO A 43 6.37 -22.62 12.44
C PRO A 43 7.81 -22.52 12.97
N ILE A 44 8.11 -21.45 13.68
CA ILE A 44 9.37 -21.28 14.36
C ILE A 44 9.40 -22.31 15.48
N MET A 45 9.94 -23.49 15.22
CA MET A 45 10.28 -24.46 16.25
C MET A 45 11.60 -23.96 16.89
N SER A 46 11.45 -23.06 17.83
CA SER A 46 12.52 -22.25 18.36
C SER A 46 13.41 -22.99 19.35
N MET A 47 14.70 -22.82 19.18
CA MET A 47 15.57 -22.68 20.34
C MET A 47 15.87 -21.18 20.49
N ASP A 48 15.21 -20.53 21.44
CA ASP A 48 15.48 -19.14 21.80
C ASP A 48 16.82 -19.05 22.49
N PHE A 49 17.83 -18.44 21.85
CA PHE A 49 19.05 -18.04 22.50
C PHE A 49 18.96 -16.56 22.85
N VAL A 50 18.58 -16.24 24.07
CA VAL A 50 18.71 -14.88 24.59
C VAL A 50 20.16 -14.76 25.10
N ASN A 51 21.00 -14.07 24.33
CA ASN A 51 22.40 -13.85 24.73
C ASN A 51 22.52 -12.82 25.85
N ASP A 52 21.64 -11.82 25.83
CA ASP A 52 21.43 -10.82 26.88
C ASP A 52 20.03 -10.19 26.69
N GLU A 53 19.66 -9.18 27.47
CA GLU A 53 18.37 -8.48 27.34
C GLU A 53 18.22 -7.68 26.03
N GLN A 54 19.28 -7.59 25.21
CA GLN A 54 19.31 -6.74 24.01
C GLN A 54 19.35 -7.53 22.70
N THR A 55 19.68 -8.81 22.73
CA THR A 55 19.83 -9.62 21.51
C THR A 55 19.08 -10.95 21.60
N VAL A 56 18.47 -11.35 20.49
CA VAL A 56 17.70 -12.60 20.34
C VAL A 56 18.14 -13.33 19.07
N SER A 57 18.44 -14.61 19.16
CA SER A 57 18.63 -15.47 17.99
C SER A 57 17.61 -16.60 17.98
N ILE A 58 16.93 -16.79 16.85
CA ILE A 58 15.93 -17.84 16.60
C ILE A 58 16.43 -18.68 15.43
N VAL A 59 16.50 -19.98 15.58
CA VAL A 59 17.06 -20.89 14.58
C VAL A 59 16.08 -22.03 14.27
N SER A 60 15.85 -22.28 13.00
CA SER A 60 15.18 -23.48 12.49
C SER A 60 16.00 -24.07 11.33
N ASP A 61 15.51 -25.17 10.72
CA ASP A 61 16.21 -25.80 9.59
C ASP A 61 16.27 -24.91 8.33
N GLU A 62 15.30 -24.01 8.13
CA GLU A 62 15.16 -23.20 6.93
C GLU A 62 15.50 -21.71 7.16
N ILE A 63 15.42 -21.24 8.41
CA ILE A 63 15.63 -19.82 8.74
C ILE A 63 16.40 -19.64 10.03
N THR A 64 17.30 -18.66 10.00
CA THR A 64 17.92 -18.08 11.21
C THR A 64 17.54 -16.61 11.31
N VAL A 65 17.01 -16.17 12.45
CA VAL A 65 16.65 -14.76 12.69
C VAL A 65 17.48 -14.22 13.84
N ASP A 66 18.23 -13.15 13.61
CA ASP A 66 18.98 -12.42 14.61
C ASP A 66 18.35 -11.03 14.85
N LEU A 67 17.93 -10.74 16.07
CA LEU A 67 17.36 -9.45 16.47
C LEU A 67 18.29 -8.72 17.46
N GLY A 68 18.40 -7.39 17.30
CA GLY A 68 19.27 -6.53 18.09
C GLY A 68 20.71 -6.47 17.58
N PHE A 69 21.10 -7.32 16.64
CA PHE A 69 22.44 -7.32 16.03
C PHE A 69 22.41 -7.90 14.62
N THR A 70 23.51 -7.73 13.90
CA THR A 70 23.69 -8.29 12.56
C THR A 70 24.97 -9.13 12.53
N ASN A 71 24.87 -10.39 12.14
CA ASN A 71 26.00 -11.28 11.99
C ASN A 71 26.58 -11.19 10.56
N SER A 72 27.65 -10.42 10.40
CA SER A 72 28.31 -10.23 9.10
C SER A 72 28.78 -11.55 8.47
N TYR A 73 29.27 -12.49 9.26
CA TYR A 73 29.69 -13.80 8.75
C TYR A 73 28.52 -14.59 8.17
N ALA A 74 27.35 -14.54 8.80
CA ALA A 74 26.16 -15.21 8.27
C ALA A 74 25.71 -14.60 6.92
N ILE A 75 25.85 -13.27 6.75
CA ILE A 75 25.58 -12.59 5.49
C ILE A 75 26.56 -13.00 4.40
N GLU A 76 27.86 -13.09 4.71
CA GLU A 76 28.89 -13.52 3.77
C GLU A 76 28.68 -14.95 3.24
N GLN A 77 27.91 -15.78 3.95
CA GLN A 77 27.55 -17.14 3.52
C GLN A 77 26.29 -17.18 2.64
N CYS A 78 25.66 -16.06 2.36
CA CYS A 78 24.48 -15.97 1.52
C CYS A 78 24.83 -15.69 0.06
N ASP A 79 24.07 -16.28 -0.86
CA ASP A 79 24.22 -16.08 -2.31
C ASP A 79 23.68 -14.69 -2.73
N ALA A 80 22.73 -14.14 -1.99
CA ALA A 80 22.07 -12.86 -2.28
C ALA A 80 21.62 -12.15 -1.01
N ILE A 81 21.37 -10.84 -1.14
CA ILE A 81 20.79 -9.99 -0.08
C ILE A 81 19.42 -9.48 -0.52
N ALA A 82 18.46 -9.45 0.40
CA ALA A 82 17.20 -8.73 0.31
C ALA A 82 17.18 -7.66 1.41
N ILE A 83 17.40 -6.39 1.06
CA ILE A 83 17.32 -5.29 2.02
C ILE A 83 15.90 -4.72 2.07
N ALA A 84 15.45 -4.30 3.25
CA ALA A 84 14.20 -3.53 3.33
C ALA A 84 14.32 -2.27 2.44
N PRO A 85 13.34 -2.01 1.55
CA PRO A 85 13.42 -0.91 0.57
C PRO A 85 13.71 0.47 1.18
N SER A 86 13.21 0.73 2.40
CA SER A 86 13.47 1.95 3.16
C SER A 86 14.94 2.14 3.58
N MET A 87 15.75 1.08 3.56
CA MET A 87 17.17 1.12 3.89
C MET A 87 18.04 1.41 2.65
N TYR A 88 17.48 1.28 1.44
CA TYR A 88 18.22 1.48 0.19
C TYR A 88 18.75 2.92 0.10
N GLY A 89 20.01 3.06 -0.34
CA GLY A 89 20.70 4.37 -0.38
C GLY A 89 21.30 4.82 0.95
N GLY A 90 20.97 4.17 2.06
CA GLY A 90 21.61 4.41 3.37
C GLY A 90 23.06 3.92 3.40
N ALA A 91 23.89 4.52 4.27
CA ALA A 91 25.32 4.19 4.35
C ALA A 91 25.60 2.71 4.66
N PHE A 92 24.77 2.08 5.49
CA PHE A 92 24.88 0.67 5.82
C PHE A 92 24.60 -0.22 4.59
N ALA A 93 23.46 -0.01 3.92
CA ALA A 93 23.07 -0.76 2.74
C ALA A 93 24.08 -0.56 1.60
N THR A 94 24.55 0.67 1.37
CA THR A 94 25.57 0.97 0.35
C THR A 94 26.88 0.21 0.61
N ARG A 95 27.31 0.07 1.87
CA ARG A 95 28.48 -0.72 2.22
C ARG A 95 28.25 -2.21 1.97
N LEU A 96 27.10 -2.72 2.40
CA LEU A 96 26.74 -4.12 2.28
C LEU A 96 26.69 -4.60 0.83
N LEU A 97 26.05 -3.80 -0.04
CA LEU A 97 25.91 -4.08 -1.49
C LEU A 97 27.21 -3.97 -2.30
N ARG A 98 28.34 -3.56 -1.70
CA ARG A 98 29.65 -3.65 -2.34
C ARG A 98 30.21 -5.08 -2.35
N ASP A 99 29.87 -5.83 -1.30
CA ASP A 99 30.47 -7.14 -1.03
C ASP A 99 29.52 -8.30 -1.34
N SER A 100 28.22 -8.01 -1.47
CA SER A 100 27.17 -9.02 -1.71
C SER A 100 26.10 -8.47 -2.65
N PRO A 101 25.68 -9.24 -3.69
CA PRO A 101 24.70 -8.77 -4.66
C PRO A 101 23.29 -8.71 -4.06
N LEU A 102 22.48 -7.77 -4.54
CA LEU A 102 21.05 -7.76 -4.24
C LEU A 102 20.36 -8.94 -4.94
N LEU A 103 19.28 -9.46 -4.37
CA LEU A 103 18.50 -10.56 -4.95
C LEU A 103 18.09 -10.27 -6.40
N SER A 104 17.70 -9.02 -6.70
CA SER A 104 17.37 -8.57 -8.06
C SER A 104 18.56 -8.48 -9.02
N ASP A 105 19.79 -8.66 -8.56
CA ASP A 105 20.98 -8.76 -9.42
C ASP A 105 21.41 -10.21 -9.64
N VAL A 106 21.01 -11.12 -8.73
CA VAL A 106 21.22 -12.57 -8.87
C VAL A 106 20.15 -13.21 -9.72
N LEU A 107 18.90 -12.76 -9.53
CA LEU A 107 17.72 -13.15 -10.31
C LEU A 107 17.32 -11.96 -11.18
N ASP A 108 17.59 -12.00 -12.47
CA ASP A 108 17.47 -10.84 -13.35
C ASP A 108 16.45 -10.97 -14.50
N LYS A 109 15.74 -12.10 -14.59
CA LYS A 109 14.75 -12.35 -15.64
C LYS A 109 13.65 -11.26 -15.68
N HIS A 110 13.21 -10.77 -14.51
CA HIS A 110 12.24 -9.70 -14.41
C HIS A 110 12.70 -8.39 -15.09
N LYS A 111 14.01 -8.10 -15.17
CA LYS A 111 14.55 -6.89 -15.82
C LYS A 111 14.38 -6.93 -17.35
N SER A 112 14.17 -8.10 -17.93
CA SER A 112 13.91 -8.26 -19.37
C SER A 112 12.42 -8.13 -19.74
N MET A 113 11.53 -8.05 -18.75
CA MET A 113 10.09 -7.98 -18.95
C MET A 113 9.63 -6.55 -19.19
N PHE A 114 8.55 -6.38 -20.00
CA PHE A 114 7.90 -5.09 -20.12
C PHE A 114 7.26 -4.69 -18.79
N THR A 115 7.79 -3.64 -18.16
CA THR A 115 7.45 -3.29 -16.77
C THR A 115 6.70 -1.98 -16.68
N ILE A 116 5.56 -2.01 -15.97
CA ILE A 116 4.70 -0.85 -15.69
C ILE A 116 4.67 -0.60 -14.19
N GLY A 117 5.04 0.62 -13.78
CA GLY A 117 4.93 1.07 -12.38
C GLY A 117 3.71 1.97 -12.17
N ILE A 118 3.01 1.77 -11.06
CA ILE A 118 1.95 2.70 -10.61
C ILE A 118 2.36 3.28 -9.26
N THR A 119 2.52 4.59 -9.21
CA THR A 119 2.93 5.32 -8.00
C THR A 119 2.02 6.52 -7.72
N GLY A 120 2.25 7.19 -6.61
CA GLY A 120 1.49 8.35 -6.13
C GLY A 120 0.99 8.13 -4.70
N THR A 121 0.31 9.10 -4.13
CA THR A 121 -0.16 9.05 -2.74
C THR A 121 -1.34 8.10 -2.60
N ASN A 122 -2.43 8.33 -3.28
CA ASN A 122 -3.68 7.56 -3.18
C ASN A 122 -4.04 6.90 -4.52
N GLY A 123 -4.81 5.80 -4.48
CA GLY A 123 -5.37 5.15 -5.66
C GLY A 123 -4.45 4.14 -6.36
N LYS A 124 -3.21 3.94 -5.92
CA LYS A 124 -2.24 3.00 -6.51
C LYS A 124 -2.81 1.60 -6.69
N THR A 125 -3.23 0.96 -5.60
CA THR A 125 -3.74 -0.41 -5.58
C THR A 125 -4.94 -0.59 -6.52
N THR A 126 -5.91 0.33 -6.44
CA THR A 126 -7.10 0.29 -7.30
C THR A 126 -6.72 0.40 -8.77
N THR A 127 -5.82 1.34 -9.12
CA THR A 127 -5.33 1.50 -10.50
C THR A 127 -4.58 0.28 -11.01
N VAL A 128 -3.73 -0.34 -10.17
CA VAL A 128 -3.02 -1.59 -10.51
C VAL A 128 -4.01 -2.70 -10.83
N HIS A 129 -5.02 -2.89 -9.98
CA HIS A 129 -6.02 -3.96 -10.23
C HIS A 129 -6.91 -3.66 -11.43
N MET A 130 -7.31 -2.40 -11.67
CA MET A 130 -8.03 -2.00 -12.89
C MET A 130 -7.21 -2.30 -14.14
N LEU A 131 -5.94 -1.90 -14.15
CA LEU A 131 -5.04 -2.14 -15.28
C LEU A 131 -4.77 -3.63 -15.49
N LYS A 132 -4.55 -4.40 -14.41
CA LYS A 132 -4.46 -5.86 -14.47
C LYS A 132 -5.68 -6.45 -15.18
N ASN A 133 -6.89 -6.11 -14.71
CA ASN A 133 -8.14 -6.63 -15.25
C ASN A 133 -8.29 -6.34 -16.77
N ILE A 134 -7.94 -5.12 -17.18
CA ILE A 134 -7.94 -4.72 -18.60
C ILE A 134 -6.94 -5.56 -19.42
N LEU A 135 -5.71 -5.71 -18.93
CA LEU A 135 -4.64 -6.41 -19.63
C LEU A 135 -4.92 -7.91 -19.75
N GLU A 136 -5.42 -8.53 -18.67
CA GLU A 136 -5.81 -9.95 -18.68
C GLU A 136 -7.02 -10.18 -19.62
N SER A 137 -8.00 -9.27 -19.64
CA SER A 137 -9.11 -9.31 -20.60
C SER A 137 -8.64 -9.13 -22.05
N ALA A 138 -7.52 -8.47 -22.26
CA ALA A 138 -6.85 -8.37 -23.57
C ALA A 138 -5.95 -9.60 -23.89
N GLY A 139 -5.98 -10.66 -23.08
CA GLY A 139 -5.25 -11.90 -23.26
C GLY A 139 -3.77 -11.84 -22.84
N LYS A 140 -3.37 -10.86 -22.04
CA LYS A 140 -2.00 -10.75 -21.50
C LYS A 140 -1.85 -11.55 -20.22
N LYS A 141 -0.70 -12.19 -20.04
CA LYS A 141 -0.29 -12.78 -18.77
C LYS A 141 0.43 -11.71 -17.96
N VAL A 142 -0.16 -11.27 -16.86
CA VAL A 142 0.34 -10.15 -16.04
C VAL A 142 0.82 -10.65 -14.69
N LEU A 143 2.10 -10.45 -14.39
CA LEU A 143 2.63 -10.62 -13.04
C LEU A 143 2.42 -9.31 -12.28
N VAL A 144 1.69 -9.38 -11.16
CA VAL A 144 1.30 -8.19 -10.37
C VAL A 144 1.79 -8.29 -8.95
N GLY A 145 2.37 -7.21 -8.43
CA GLY A 145 2.82 -7.16 -7.06
C GLY A 145 3.44 -5.82 -6.69
N GLY A 146 4.34 -5.84 -5.72
CA GLY A 146 5.09 -4.67 -5.26
C GLY A 146 4.79 -4.32 -3.81
N ASN A 147 4.42 -3.07 -3.52
CA ASN A 147 4.24 -2.53 -2.18
C ASN A 147 3.44 -3.43 -1.22
N GLY A 148 4.13 -4.04 -0.25
CA GLY A 148 3.53 -4.90 0.76
C GLY A 148 2.52 -4.18 1.67
N GLY A 149 2.74 -2.91 1.95
CA GLY A 149 1.77 -2.05 2.65
C GLY A 149 0.48 -1.79 1.86
N GLY A 150 0.51 -2.03 0.55
CA GLY A 150 -0.66 -2.01 -0.34
C GLY A 150 -1.48 -3.31 -0.35
N GLY A 151 -0.96 -4.37 0.31
CA GLY A 151 -1.59 -5.69 0.35
C GLY A 151 -0.96 -6.72 -0.59
N PHE A 152 0.13 -6.38 -1.29
CA PHE A 152 0.90 -7.31 -2.11
C PHE A 152 1.93 -8.11 -1.31
N SER A 153 2.52 -9.12 -1.93
CA SER A 153 3.52 -10.01 -1.31
C SER A 153 4.92 -9.40 -1.21
N GLY A 154 5.11 -8.14 -1.63
CA GLY A 154 6.39 -7.44 -1.58
C GLY A 154 7.14 -7.45 -2.92
N TYR A 155 8.18 -6.61 -3.03
CA TYR A 155 8.94 -6.45 -4.28
C TYR A 155 9.76 -7.69 -4.62
N TYR A 156 10.32 -8.36 -3.63
CA TYR A 156 11.14 -9.57 -3.88
C TYR A 156 10.32 -10.77 -4.32
N ASP A 157 9.04 -10.82 -4.00
CA ASP A 157 8.12 -11.82 -4.52
C ASP A 157 8.01 -11.74 -6.05
N LEU A 158 7.91 -10.52 -6.59
CA LEU A 158 7.92 -10.31 -8.05
C LEU A 158 9.21 -10.82 -8.72
N VAL A 159 10.35 -10.62 -8.07
CA VAL A 159 11.64 -11.08 -8.58
C VAL A 159 11.68 -12.59 -8.63
N LEU A 160 11.24 -13.26 -7.56
CA LEU A 160 11.21 -14.72 -7.46
C LEU A 160 10.20 -15.35 -8.42
N GLU A 161 8.96 -14.85 -8.45
CA GLU A 161 7.90 -15.33 -9.35
C GLU A 161 8.25 -15.16 -10.83
N ALA A 162 8.95 -14.08 -11.20
CA ALA A 162 9.40 -13.85 -12.58
C ALA A 162 10.41 -14.91 -13.06
N GLU A 163 11.24 -15.45 -12.14
CA GLU A 163 12.18 -16.52 -12.50
C GLU A 163 11.47 -17.83 -12.86
N GLU A 164 10.36 -18.13 -12.17
CA GLU A 164 9.65 -19.40 -12.33
C GLU A 164 8.58 -19.38 -13.41
N GLY A 165 7.91 -18.22 -13.61
CA GLY A 165 6.78 -18.05 -14.50
C GLY A 165 7.15 -17.45 -15.87
N GLU A 166 6.18 -17.53 -16.80
CA GLU A 166 6.22 -16.85 -18.10
C GLU A 166 5.11 -15.80 -18.14
N TYR A 167 5.48 -14.53 -18.19
CA TYR A 167 4.57 -13.38 -18.19
C TYR A 167 4.90 -12.41 -19.33
N ASP A 168 3.86 -11.74 -19.86
CA ASP A 168 4.02 -10.71 -20.89
C ASP A 168 4.37 -9.35 -20.27
N ILE A 169 3.85 -9.08 -19.08
CA ILE A 169 3.93 -7.76 -18.41
C ILE A 169 4.18 -7.95 -16.92
N LEU A 170 5.09 -7.15 -16.38
CA LEU A 170 5.30 -6.96 -14.97
C LEU A 170 4.62 -5.65 -14.54
N LEU A 171 3.63 -5.73 -13.65
CA LEU A 171 2.87 -4.59 -13.15
C LEU A 171 3.14 -4.37 -11.66
N VAL A 172 3.82 -3.29 -11.34
CA VAL A 172 4.37 -3.02 -10.01
C VAL A 172 3.64 -1.87 -9.33
N GLU A 173 3.05 -2.12 -8.15
CA GLU A 173 2.67 -1.03 -7.25
C GLU A 173 3.93 -0.47 -6.58
N VAL A 174 4.25 0.79 -6.84
CA VAL A 174 5.44 1.46 -6.31
C VAL A 174 5.04 2.43 -5.21
N CYS A 175 5.48 2.16 -3.97
CA CYS A 175 5.33 3.11 -2.87
C CYS A 175 6.24 4.32 -3.10
N ASP A 176 5.73 5.51 -2.81
CA ASP A 176 6.48 6.76 -2.93
C ASP A 176 7.74 6.83 -2.05
N MET A 177 7.77 6.11 -0.93
CA MET A 177 8.97 5.97 -0.09
C MET A 177 10.05 5.07 -0.70
N THR A 178 9.75 4.27 -1.70
CA THR A 178 10.65 3.23 -2.23
C THR A 178 11.07 3.47 -3.68
N LEU A 179 10.87 4.69 -4.20
CA LEU A 179 11.13 5.04 -5.61
C LEU A 179 12.56 4.72 -6.05
N ASP A 180 13.57 5.09 -5.25
CA ASP A 180 14.98 4.87 -5.58
C ASP A 180 15.34 3.36 -5.55
N PHE A 181 14.79 2.62 -4.59
CA PHE A 181 14.91 1.16 -4.53
C PHE A 181 14.27 0.48 -5.75
N CYS A 182 13.02 0.84 -6.06
CA CYS A 182 12.31 0.28 -7.20
C CYS A 182 13.00 0.61 -8.52
N ASN A 183 13.56 1.82 -8.66
CA ASN A 183 14.32 2.23 -9.84
C ASN A 183 15.63 1.45 -10.02
N TYR A 184 16.17 0.89 -8.95
CA TYR A 184 17.32 -0.01 -9.02
C TYR A 184 16.91 -1.44 -9.35
N CYS A 185 15.85 -1.94 -8.72
CA CYS A 185 15.42 -3.34 -8.87
C CYS A 185 14.72 -3.62 -10.20
N PHE A 186 14.01 -2.66 -10.77
CA PHE A 186 13.15 -2.86 -11.95
C PHE A 186 13.47 -1.88 -13.08
N ASP A 187 13.39 -2.35 -14.32
CA ASP A 187 13.55 -1.54 -15.52
C ASP A 187 12.16 -1.12 -16.05
N PHE A 188 11.63 0.00 -15.55
CA PHE A 188 10.30 0.48 -15.93
C PHE A 188 10.27 1.09 -17.32
N ASP A 189 9.41 0.56 -18.22
CA ASP A 189 9.07 1.14 -19.52
C ASP A 189 8.05 2.26 -19.40
N MET A 190 7.05 2.06 -18.52
CA MET A 190 5.95 3.00 -18.27
C MET A 190 5.73 3.23 -16.79
N VAL A 191 5.37 4.46 -16.42
CA VAL A 191 5.00 4.80 -15.05
C VAL A 191 3.74 5.65 -15.04
N GLY A 192 2.74 5.23 -14.27
CA GLY A 192 1.54 6.00 -13.98
C GLY A 192 1.63 6.70 -12.63
N LEU A 193 1.39 8.01 -12.60
CA LEU A 193 1.23 8.80 -11.37
C LEU A 193 -0.26 9.03 -11.11
N THR A 194 -0.77 8.52 -9.99
CA THR A 194 -2.16 8.73 -9.59
C THR A 194 -2.42 10.16 -9.12
N ASN A 195 -1.72 10.58 -8.08
CA ASN A 195 -1.78 11.94 -7.51
C ASN A 195 -0.57 12.19 -6.59
N ILE A 196 -0.43 13.44 -6.14
CA ILE A 196 0.54 13.86 -5.12
C ILE A 196 -0.25 14.51 -4.00
N GLY A 197 -0.12 14.00 -2.79
CA GLY A 197 -0.78 14.48 -1.58
C GLY A 197 0.13 14.41 -0.35
N ASN A 198 -0.43 14.77 0.79
CA ASN A 198 0.25 14.75 2.08
C ASN A 198 0.22 13.35 2.69
N ASP A 199 1.16 12.52 2.28
CA ASP A 199 1.43 11.22 2.92
C ASP A 199 2.94 11.05 3.06
N HIS A 200 3.37 10.26 4.04
CA HIS A 200 4.78 10.00 4.32
C HIS A 200 5.67 11.26 4.44
N MET A 201 5.11 12.37 4.99
CA MET A 201 5.87 13.60 5.19
C MET A 201 6.94 13.48 6.28
N ASP A 202 6.89 12.45 7.11
CA ASP A 202 7.98 12.03 7.99
C ASP A 202 9.23 11.57 7.21
N VAL A 203 9.06 11.01 6.01
CA VAL A 203 10.12 10.62 5.09
C VAL A 203 10.47 11.75 4.11
N HIS A 204 9.50 12.23 3.36
CA HIS A 204 9.72 13.26 2.32
C HIS A 204 10.06 14.63 2.88
N LYS A 205 9.62 14.97 4.09
CA LYS A 205 9.73 16.27 4.77
C LYS A 205 8.91 17.37 4.11
N THR A 206 8.87 17.46 2.79
CA THR A 206 8.11 18.45 2.02
C THR A 206 7.58 17.86 0.72
N ILE A 207 6.49 18.44 0.20
CA ILE A 207 5.95 18.10 -1.13
C ILE A 207 6.99 18.37 -2.23
N ALA A 208 7.87 19.36 -2.07
CA ALA A 208 8.95 19.63 -3.03
C ALA A 208 9.93 18.46 -3.12
N ASN A 209 10.39 17.94 -1.98
CA ASN A 209 11.27 16.76 -1.95
C ASN A 209 10.60 15.51 -2.54
N TYR A 210 9.30 15.32 -2.28
CA TYR A 210 8.55 14.23 -2.89
C TYR A 210 8.55 14.35 -4.42
N LYS A 211 8.28 15.56 -4.96
CA LYS A 211 8.36 15.84 -6.40
C LYS A 211 9.75 15.57 -6.97
N ASP A 212 10.81 15.99 -6.30
CA ASP A 212 12.18 15.74 -6.73
C ASP A 212 12.49 14.24 -6.82
N SER A 213 11.94 13.43 -5.90
CA SER A 213 12.06 11.98 -5.94
C SER A 213 11.31 11.40 -7.15
N LEU A 214 10.10 11.91 -7.45
CA LEU A 214 9.35 11.51 -8.64
C LEU A 214 10.07 11.93 -9.94
N VAL A 215 10.67 13.12 -10.02
CA VAL A 215 11.45 13.56 -11.19
C VAL A 215 12.60 12.59 -11.45
N ARG A 216 13.33 12.18 -10.40
CA ARG A 216 14.40 11.17 -10.56
C ARG A 216 13.85 9.83 -11.04
N PHE A 217 12.74 9.38 -10.47
CA PHE A 217 12.09 8.12 -10.83
C PHE A 217 11.55 8.13 -12.27
N PHE A 218 11.04 9.26 -12.77
CA PHE A 218 10.47 9.39 -14.12
C PHE A 218 11.49 9.49 -15.24
N LYS A 219 12.75 9.72 -14.89
CA LYS A 219 13.81 9.96 -15.89
C LYS A 219 13.91 8.83 -16.91
N GLY A 220 13.76 9.19 -18.17
CA GLY A 220 13.91 8.29 -19.30
C GLY A 220 12.74 7.33 -19.56
N LYS A 221 11.63 7.46 -18.83
CA LYS A 221 10.45 6.56 -18.93
C LYS A 221 9.28 7.21 -19.68
N THR A 222 8.32 6.40 -20.13
CA THR A 222 7.01 6.91 -20.55
C THR A 222 6.15 7.16 -19.32
N VAL A 223 5.76 8.41 -19.07
CA VAL A 223 5.10 8.83 -17.82
C VAL A 223 3.69 9.33 -18.09
N PHE A 224 2.73 8.87 -17.28
CA PHE A 224 1.33 9.27 -17.32
C PHE A 224 1.01 10.12 -16.10
N THR A 225 0.48 11.35 -16.33
CA THR A 225 0.08 12.29 -15.26
C THR A 225 -1.31 12.85 -15.53
N ALA A 226 -2.07 13.17 -14.49
CA ALA A 226 -3.38 13.79 -14.67
C ALA A 226 -3.26 15.18 -15.33
N PHE A 227 -4.21 15.52 -16.20
CA PHE A 227 -4.17 16.75 -17.01
C PHE A 227 -4.08 18.04 -16.18
N ASN A 228 -4.77 18.09 -15.05
CA ASN A 228 -4.90 19.30 -14.21
C ASN A 228 -3.91 19.34 -13.03
N GLN A 229 -2.82 18.58 -13.06
CA GLN A 229 -1.80 18.67 -12.02
C GLN A 229 -0.78 19.75 -12.36
N ASP A 230 -0.58 20.71 -11.45
CA ASP A 230 0.34 21.87 -11.60
C ASP A 230 1.83 21.51 -11.77
N PHE A 231 2.16 20.20 -11.66
CA PHE A 231 3.53 19.68 -11.66
C PHE A 231 4.01 19.16 -13.01
N ASN A 232 3.22 19.35 -14.07
CA ASN A 232 3.48 18.72 -15.35
C ASN A 232 4.76 19.18 -16.07
N ALA A 233 5.31 20.35 -15.74
CA ALA A 233 6.49 20.88 -16.45
C ALA A 233 7.75 20.06 -16.15
N ASP A 234 8.08 19.87 -14.86
CA ASP A 234 9.29 19.16 -14.44
C ASP A 234 9.26 17.68 -14.83
N PHE A 235 8.06 17.06 -14.73
CA PHE A 235 7.86 15.67 -15.13
C PHE A 235 7.97 15.48 -16.65
N LYS A 236 7.50 16.44 -17.45
CA LYS A 236 7.64 16.41 -18.91
C LYS A 236 9.10 16.52 -19.36
N GLU A 237 9.91 17.30 -18.65
CA GLU A 237 11.32 17.44 -18.95
C GLU A 237 12.12 16.18 -18.59
N ALA A 238 11.78 15.51 -17.48
CA ALA A 238 12.46 14.30 -17.05
C ALA A 238 12.08 13.06 -17.88
N ALA A 239 10.82 12.94 -18.30
CA ALA A 239 10.30 11.80 -19.01
C ALA A 239 10.82 11.71 -20.45
N ALA A 240 11.04 10.51 -20.95
CA ALA A 240 11.27 10.28 -22.39
C ALA A 240 10.01 10.57 -23.22
N LYS A 241 8.83 10.25 -22.65
CA LYS A 241 7.52 10.58 -23.21
C LYS A 241 6.56 10.91 -22.06
N SER A 242 5.83 12.02 -22.16
CA SER A 242 4.81 12.42 -21.19
C SER A 242 3.43 12.37 -21.82
N ILE A 243 2.50 11.69 -21.16
CA ILE A 243 1.12 11.51 -21.59
C ILE A 243 0.20 12.01 -20.49
N SER A 244 -0.69 12.96 -20.83
CA SER A 244 -1.72 13.42 -19.91
C SER A 244 -2.94 12.48 -19.98
N TYR A 245 -3.50 12.11 -18.83
CA TYR A 245 -4.76 11.40 -18.75
C TYR A 245 -5.86 12.26 -18.13
N PHE A 246 -7.11 11.86 -18.36
CA PHE A 246 -8.32 12.51 -17.88
C PHE A 246 -9.15 11.52 -17.10
N SER A 247 -10.13 12.01 -16.33
CA SER A 247 -11.13 11.17 -15.70
C SER A 247 -11.81 10.28 -16.71
N TYR A 248 -12.09 9.04 -16.33
CA TYR A 248 -12.85 8.09 -17.12
C TYR A 248 -14.27 8.62 -17.35
N GLN A 249 -14.84 8.42 -18.52
CA GLN A 249 -16.11 9.02 -18.93
C GLN A 249 -17.24 8.02 -19.11
N ASP A 250 -16.90 6.73 -19.18
CA ASP A 250 -17.91 5.68 -19.33
C ASP A 250 -18.34 5.16 -17.94
N GLU A 251 -19.21 4.16 -17.89
CA GLU A 251 -19.77 3.58 -16.68
C GLU A 251 -18.70 2.87 -15.83
N LEU A 252 -18.73 3.09 -14.52
CA LEU A 252 -17.89 2.46 -13.52
C LEU A 252 -18.75 2.15 -12.29
N LYS A 253 -18.69 0.90 -11.78
CA LYS A 253 -19.43 0.50 -10.57
C LYS A 253 -18.90 1.18 -9.30
N LEU A 254 -17.60 1.50 -9.29
CA LEU A 254 -16.98 2.13 -8.12
C LEU A 254 -17.46 3.56 -7.94
N VAL A 255 -17.73 3.91 -6.69
CA VAL A 255 -18.10 5.27 -6.30
C VAL A 255 -16.87 6.15 -6.16
N GLY A 256 -17.08 7.46 -6.34
CA GLY A 256 -16.09 8.49 -6.09
C GLY A 256 -15.38 9.01 -7.33
N ALA A 257 -15.25 10.33 -7.42
CA ALA A 257 -14.55 11.01 -8.50
C ALA A 257 -13.07 10.58 -8.61
N PHE A 258 -12.45 10.23 -7.50
CA PHE A 258 -11.09 9.69 -7.45
C PHE A 258 -10.96 8.34 -8.19
N ASN A 259 -11.99 7.48 -8.16
CA ASN A 259 -12.00 6.23 -8.92
C ASN A 259 -12.14 6.44 -10.42
N LEU A 260 -12.83 7.50 -10.85
CA LEU A 260 -12.83 7.90 -12.26
C LEU A 260 -11.44 8.36 -12.73
N LEU A 261 -10.64 8.98 -11.87
CA LEU A 261 -9.24 9.31 -12.18
C LEU A 261 -8.37 8.05 -12.25
N ASN A 262 -8.52 7.12 -11.31
CA ASN A 262 -7.82 5.83 -11.31
C ASN A 262 -8.10 5.04 -12.60
N ALA A 263 -9.39 4.94 -12.98
CA ALA A 263 -9.82 4.31 -14.24
C ALA A 263 -9.30 5.05 -15.47
N GLY A 264 -9.23 6.37 -15.41
CA GLY A 264 -8.66 7.22 -16.47
C GLY A 264 -7.19 6.92 -16.70
N LEU A 265 -6.40 6.78 -15.63
CA LEU A 265 -4.99 6.39 -15.72
C LEU A 265 -4.84 4.97 -16.29
N ALA A 266 -5.56 3.98 -15.77
CA ALA A 266 -5.53 2.61 -16.27
C ALA A 266 -5.90 2.55 -17.77
N SER A 267 -6.96 3.28 -18.18
CA SER A 267 -7.38 3.38 -19.57
C SER A 267 -6.33 4.04 -20.48
N ALA A 268 -5.63 5.07 -19.98
CA ALA A 268 -4.59 5.76 -20.74
C ALA A 268 -3.39 4.87 -21.00
N ILE A 269 -2.95 4.09 -20.00
CA ILE A 269 -1.87 3.11 -20.14
C ILE A 269 -2.30 1.99 -21.11
N ALA A 270 -3.49 1.43 -20.93
CA ALA A 270 -4.03 0.39 -21.81
C ALA A 270 -4.12 0.85 -23.27
N ARG A 271 -4.54 2.10 -23.52
CA ARG A 271 -4.56 2.71 -24.86
C ARG A 271 -3.17 2.86 -25.46
N GLU A 272 -2.14 3.20 -24.68
CA GLU A 272 -0.76 3.26 -25.14
C GLU A 272 -0.26 1.87 -25.58
N LEU A 273 -0.70 0.83 -24.87
CA LEU A 273 -0.47 -0.58 -25.20
C LEU A 273 -1.38 -1.10 -26.32
N LYS A 274 -2.19 -0.23 -26.92
CA LYS A 274 -3.10 -0.54 -28.03
C LYS A 274 -4.18 -1.58 -27.70
N VAL A 275 -4.58 -1.66 -26.44
CA VAL A 275 -5.74 -2.47 -26.05
C VAL A 275 -7.01 -1.86 -26.71
N PRO A 276 -7.91 -2.68 -27.30
CA PRO A 276 -9.14 -2.20 -27.91
C PRO A 276 -10.04 -1.47 -26.89
N LYS A 277 -10.72 -0.41 -27.34
CA LYS A 277 -11.54 0.44 -26.45
C LYS A 277 -12.72 -0.30 -25.83
N ASP A 278 -13.30 -1.24 -26.54
CA ASP A 278 -14.39 -2.09 -26.05
C ASP A 278 -13.90 -3.01 -24.92
N VAL A 279 -12.72 -3.60 -25.04
CA VAL A 279 -12.10 -4.39 -23.97
C VAL A 279 -11.87 -3.54 -22.71
N VAL A 280 -11.34 -2.31 -22.87
CA VAL A 280 -11.14 -1.38 -21.73
C VAL A 280 -12.48 -1.06 -21.06
N ARG A 281 -13.51 -0.66 -21.86
CA ARG A 281 -14.82 -0.32 -21.35
C ARG A 281 -15.48 -1.47 -20.60
N ASP A 282 -15.52 -2.65 -21.22
CA ASP A 282 -16.20 -3.81 -20.65
C ASP A 282 -15.49 -4.32 -19.40
N SER A 283 -14.15 -4.28 -19.37
CA SER A 283 -13.36 -4.63 -18.17
C SER A 283 -13.57 -3.68 -17.00
N LEU A 284 -13.78 -2.38 -17.24
CA LEU A 284 -13.99 -1.40 -16.18
C LEU A 284 -15.45 -1.33 -15.72
N ALA A 285 -16.41 -1.54 -16.62
CA ALA A 285 -17.84 -1.54 -16.29
C ALA A 285 -18.19 -2.60 -15.24
N ASP A 286 -17.52 -3.76 -15.28
CA ASP A 286 -17.74 -4.87 -14.35
C ASP A 286 -16.72 -4.90 -13.18
N PHE A 287 -15.81 -3.93 -13.11
CA PHE A 287 -14.78 -3.91 -12.08
C PHE A 287 -15.38 -3.65 -10.69
N GLU A 288 -15.09 -4.54 -9.74
CA GLU A 288 -15.53 -4.42 -8.35
C GLU A 288 -14.41 -3.85 -7.45
N ALA A 289 -14.80 -3.31 -6.30
CA ALA A 289 -13.86 -2.76 -5.34
C ALA A 289 -12.84 -3.81 -4.86
N VAL A 290 -11.58 -3.43 -4.82
CA VAL A 290 -10.53 -4.27 -4.24
C VAL A 290 -10.77 -4.37 -2.72
N ARG A 291 -10.63 -5.57 -2.19
CA ARG A 291 -10.78 -5.84 -0.75
C ARG A 291 -10.00 -4.82 0.11
N GLY A 292 -10.68 -4.23 1.09
CA GLY A 292 -10.12 -3.17 1.95
C GLY A 292 -10.03 -1.79 1.29
N ARG A 293 -10.43 -1.63 0.02
CA ARG A 293 -10.57 -0.31 -0.64
C ARG A 293 -12.01 0.15 -0.58
N MET A 294 -12.23 1.45 -0.85
CA MET A 294 -13.55 2.07 -0.73
C MET A 294 -14.61 1.35 -1.54
N ASP A 295 -15.64 0.91 -0.85
CA ASP A 295 -16.85 0.32 -1.41
C ASP A 295 -18.07 0.82 -0.64
N VAL A 296 -19.27 0.67 -1.21
CA VAL A 296 -20.51 1.19 -0.63
C VAL A 296 -21.56 0.11 -0.55
N TYR A 297 -22.09 -0.10 0.63
CA TYR A 297 -23.14 -1.05 0.95
C TYR A 297 -24.43 -0.34 1.37
N LYS A 298 -25.57 -0.98 1.16
CA LYS A 298 -26.86 -0.49 1.64
C LYS A 298 -27.31 -1.31 2.84
N ILE A 299 -27.62 -0.61 3.95
CA ILE A 299 -28.26 -1.20 5.14
C ILE A 299 -29.40 -0.28 5.51
N ASN A 300 -30.64 -0.75 5.43
CA ASN A 300 -31.85 0.05 5.60
C ASN A 300 -31.82 1.30 4.68
N ASN A 301 -31.85 2.50 5.27
CA ASN A 301 -31.79 3.76 4.51
C ASN A 301 -30.35 4.22 4.26
N ALA A 302 -29.38 3.76 5.04
CA ALA A 302 -28.02 4.26 5.00
C ALA A 302 -27.20 3.69 3.83
N SER A 303 -26.37 4.56 3.25
CA SER A 303 -25.23 4.17 2.44
C SER A 303 -24.00 4.06 3.34
N ILE A 304 -23.44 2.87 3.47
CA ILE A 304 -22.27 2.60 4.32
C ILE A 304 -21.03 2.58 3.43
N TYR A 305 -20.19 3.59 3.55
CA TYR A 305 -18.92 3.72 2.84
C TYR A 305 -17.82 3.09 3.68
N VAL A 306 -17.19 2.02 3.20
CA VAL A 306 -16.16 1.30 3.96
C VAL A 306 -14.89 1.16 3.13
N GLY A 307 -13.76 1.61 3.66
CA GLY A 307 -12.46 1.40 3.02
C GLY A 307 -11.33 2.15 3.71
N LYS A 308 -10.12 1.65 3.55
CA LYS A 308 -8.90 2.26 4.08
C LYS A 308 -8.74 3.70 3.56
N THR A 309 -8.58 4.64 4.47
CA THR A 309 -8.39 6.08 4.24
C THR A 309 -7.47 6.65 5.30
N ASP A 310 -6.21 6.34 5.21
CA ASP A 310 -5.21 6.55 6.26
C ASP A 310 -4.46 7.88 6.17
N ASN A 311 -4.92 8.80 5.34
CA ASN A 311 -4.39 10.16 5.26
C ASN A 311 -5.49 11.21 5.02
N SER A 312 -5.18 12.45 5.35
CA SER A 312 -6.11 13.58 5.30
C SER A 312 -6.67 13.85 3.91
N ASP A 313 -5.87 13.72 2.85
CA ASP A 313 -6.30 13.96 1.47
C ASP A 313 -7.31 12.91 0.99
N ALA A 314 -7.09 11.63 1.37
CA ALA A 314 -8.03 10.55 1.07
C ALA A 314 -9.39 10.77 1.74
N LEU A 315 -9.39 11.09 3.05
CA LEU A 315 -10.63 11.38 3.76
C LEU A 315 -11.33 12.60 3.20
N ALA A 316 -10.62 13.71 2.96
CA ALA A 316 -11.20 14.93 2.40
C ALA A 316 -11.87 14.67 1.04
N SER A 317 -11.26 13.85 0.20
CA SER A 317 -11.83 13.48 -1.11
C SER A 317 -13.19 12.80 -0.97
N ILE A 318 -13.34 11.87 -0.01
CA ILE A 318 -14.59 11.15 0.23
C ILE A 318 -15.64 12.07 0.87
N LEU A 319 -15.27 12.82 1.91
CA LEU A 319 -16.19 13.69 2.62
C LEU A 319 -16.67 14.87 1.78
N SER A 320 -15.94 15.25 0.70
CA SER A 320 -16.38 16.29 -0.22
C SER A 320 -17.52 15.86 -1.16
N GLU A 321 -17.79 14.55 -1.27
CA GLU A 321 -18.80 14.03 -2.19
C GLU A 321 -20.20 13.94 -1.55
N LYS A 322 -20.26 13.84 -0.22
CA LYS A 322 -21.52 13.65 0.52
C LYS A 322 -21.38 14.06 1.98
N ASP A 323 -22.46 14.50 2.59
CA ASP A 323 -22.57 14.68 4.05
C ASP A 323 -22.76 13.32 4.73
N PHE A 324 -21.98 13.08 5.78
CA PHE A 324 -22.01 11.87 6.57
C PHE A 324 -22.52 12.17 7.99
N TYR A 325 -23.49 11.39 8.46
CA TYR A 325 -23.99 11.46 9.83
C TYR A 325 -22.93 11.02 10.84
N ALA A 326 -22.28 9.89 10.56
CA ALA A 326 -21.26 9.30 11.44
C ALA A 326 -19.99 8.94 10.70
N LEU A 327 -18.84 9.22 11.31
CA LEU A 327 -17.51 8.82 10.83
C LEU A 327 -16.89 7.84 11.83
N PHE A 328 -16.62 6.61 11.40
CA PHE A 328 -15.86 5.61 12.14
C PHE A 328 -14.42 5.66 11.69
N ILE A 329 -13.49 5.97 12.59
CA ILE A 329 -12.09 6.23 12.25
C ILE A 329 -11.17 5.31 13.05
N GLY A 330 -10.43 4.45 12.33
CA GLY A 330 -9.39 3.60 12.88
C GLY A 330 -8.11 4.40 13.19
N THR A 331 -7.51 4.15 14.35
CA THR A 331 -6.36 4.91 14.85
C THR A 331 -5.02 4.39 14.33
N PRO A 332 -3.98 5.25 14.21
CA PRO A 332 -2.64 4.89 13.74
C PRO A 332 -1.79 4.21 14.82
N ARG A 333 -0.50 3.94 14.52
CA ARG A 333 0.49 3.52 15.52
C ARG A 333 0.94 4.69 16.41
N TYR A 334 1.48 4.39 17.58
CA TYR A 334 2.06 5.37 18.51
C TYR A 334 3.14 6.25 17.87
N ASN A 335 3.94 5.71 16.98
CA ASN A 335 5.00 6.45 16.29
C ASN A 335 4.55 7.15 15.00
N GLU A 336 3.26 7.09 14.67
CA GLU A 336 2.65 7.71 13.49
C GLU A 336 1.63 8.80 13.87
N GLU A 337 1.88 9.57 14.95
CA GLU A 337 0.99 10.64 15.44
C GLU A 337 0.59 11.64 14.36
N HIS A 338 1.46 11.89 13.37
CA HIS A 338 1.15 12.77 12.24
C HIS A 338 -0.09 12.32 11.44
N ARG A 339 -0.43 11.02 11.44
CA ARG A 339 -1.64 10.48 10.78
C ARG A 339 -2.95 10.82 11.52
N LEU A 340 -2.87 11.43 12.71
CA LEU A 340 -4.04 11.99 13.38
C LEU A 340 -4.56 13.29 12.72
N ASP A 341 -3.87 13.82 11.70
CA ASP A 341 -4.34 14.92 10.86
C ASP A 341 -5.66 14.58 10.12
N ILE A 342 -5.97 13.31 9.95
CA ILE A 342 -7.28 12.82 9.47
C ILE A 342 -8.43 13.36 10.33
N LEU A 343 -8.23 13.55 11.64
CA LEU A 343 -9.24 14.10 12.55
C LEU A 343 -9.48 15.59 12.33
N ASP A 344 -8.48 16.35 11.89
CA ASP A 344 -8.63 17.75 11.51
C ASP A 344 -9.60 17.89 10.33
N VAL A 345 -9.51 16.95 9.38
CA VAL A 345 -10.44 16.86 8.25
C VAL A 345 -11.82 16.45 8.75
N ALA A 346 -11.93 15.40 9.57
CA ALA A 346 -13.21 14.94 10.10
C ALA A 346 -13.98 16.06 10.82
N VAL A 347 -13.30 16.80 11.71
CA VAL A 347 -13.90 17.93 12.44
C VAL A 347 -14.35 19.04 11.49
N LYS A 348 -13.59 19.32 10.43
CA LYS A 348 -13.95 20.37 9.45
C LYS A 348 -15.28 20.08 8.72
N TYR A 349 -15.60 18.81 8.49
CA TYR A 349 -16.87 18.38 7.87
C TYR A 349 -18.01 18.24 8.90
N ASN A 350 -17.72 18.37 10.18
CA ASN A 350 -18.65 18.49 11.29
C ASN A 350 -19.77 17.43 11.29
N PRO A 351 -19.46 16.12 11.31
CA PRO A 351 -20.46 15.07 11.44
C PRO A 351 -21.16 15.15 12.81
N GLU A 352 -22.34 14.53 12.95
CA GLU A 352 -23.03 14.43 14.24
C GLU A 352 -22.28 13.51 15.23
N VAL A 353 -21.60 12.47 14.69
CA VAL A 353 -20.90 11.47 15.51
C VAL A 353 -19.54 11.13 14.92
N ILE A 354 -18.51 11.10 15.77
CA ILE A 354 -17.23 10.46 15.46
C ILE A 354 -17.05 9.25 16.37
N VAL A 355 -16.84 8.08 15.78
CA VAL A 355 -16.57 6.82 16.47
C VAL A 355 -15.11 6.44 16.25
N LEU A 356 -14.34 6.31 17.33
CA LEU A 356 -12.94 5.90 17.28
C LEU A 356 -12.80 4.42 17.62
N PHE A 357 -11.97 3.71 16.86
CA PHE A 357 -11.64 2.30 17.12
C PHE A 357 -10.14 2.03 16.91
N PRO A 358 -9.58 1.00 17.59
CA PRO A 358 -8.21 0.56 17.34
C PRO A 358 -8.02 0.14 15.88
N GLY A 359 -7.14 0.85 15.16
CA GLY A 359 -6.83 0.57 13.75
C GLY A 359 -5.55 -0.26 13.62
N LEU A 360 -4.38 0.41 13.58
CA LEU A 360 -3.08 -0.27 13.57
C LEU A 360 -2.58 -0.61 14.97
N GLU A 361 -2.84 0.27 15.93
CA GLU A 361 -2.59 0.10 17.37
C GLU A 361 -3.72 0.79 18.13
N ASP A 362 -3.87 0.44 19.41
CA ASP A 362 -4.83 1.11 20.28
C ASP A 362 -4.28 2.48 20.74
N THR A 363 -4.47 3.49 19.90
CA THR A 363 -4.15 4.89 20.17
C THR A 363 -5.40 5.76 20.27
N VAL A 364 -6.52 5.17 20.68
CA VAL A 364 -7.82 5.84 20.82
C VAL A 364 -7.72 7.04 21.77
N ASP A 365 -6.98 6.94 22.87
CA ASP A 365 -6.76 8.05 23.81
C ASP A 365 -6.07 9.25 23.14
N MET A 366 -5.10 9.02 22.27
CA MET A 366 -4.42 10.09 21.51
C MET A 366 -5.40 10.78 20.55
N ALA A 367 -6.23 9.99 19.86
CA ALA A 367 -7.25 10.50 18.95
C ALA A 367 -8.32 11.31 19.71
N MET A 368 -8.78 10.84 20.89
CA MET A 368 -9.66 11.56 21.76
C MET A 368 -9.10 12.90 22.21
N TYR A 369 -7.82 12.91 22.63
CA TYR A 369 -7.14 14.14 23.00
C TYR A 369 -7.07 15.12 21.81
N ARG A 370 -6.77 14.63 20.59
CA ARG A 370 -6.78 15.45 19.38
C ARG A 370 -8.13 16.08 19.09
N LEU A 371 -9.24 15.31 19.10
CA LEU A 371 -10.59 15.81 18.88
C LEU A 371 -10.99 16.90 19.89
N ASN A 372 -10.67 16.66 21.16
CA ASN A 372 -10.92 17.66 22.22
C ASN A 372 -10.11 18.95 21.97
N SER A 373 -8.86 18.85 21.55
CA SER A 373 -8.01 20.00 21.25
C SER A 373 -8.48 20.81 20.03
N LEU A 374 -9.17 20.15 19.10
CA LEU A 374 -9.78 20.76 17.90
C LEU A 374 -11.14 21.42 18.21
N GLY A 375 -11.68 21.23 19.42
CA GLY A 375 -12.95 21.80 19.83
C GLY A 375 -14.16 21.18 19.13
N TYR A 376 -14.11 19.89 18.80
CA TYR A 376 -15.24 19.19 18.21
C TYR A 376 -16.39 19.11 19.22
N GLU A 377 -17.57 19.61 18.84
CA GLU A 377 -18.76 19.73 19.70
C GLU A 377 -19.78 18.59 19.51
N GLY A 378 -19.59 17.73 18.47
CA GLY A 378 -20.43 16.56 18.20
C GLY A 378 -20.20 15.42 19.20
N ASN A 379 -20.91 14.33 19.01
CA ASN A 379 -20.78 13.14 19.86
C ASN A 379 -19.51 12.36 19.52
N ILE A 380 -18.71 12.02 20.53
CA ILE A 380 -17.57 11.12 20.38
C ILE A 380 -17.90 9.80 21.08
N LYS A 381 -17.78 8.70 20.36
CA LYS A 381 -17.89 7.34 20.90
C LYS A 381 -16.57 6.59 20.67
N THR A 382 -16.28 5.63 21.54
CA THR A 382 -15.15 4.71 21.39
C THR A 382 -15.66 3.28 21.41
N VAL A 383 -15.10 2.41 20.56
CA VAL A 383 -15.44 1.00 20.47
C VAL A 383 -14.16 0.18 20.33
N ASN A 384 -14.17 -1.06 20.85
CA ASN A 384 -12.99 -1.90 20.90
C ASN A 384 -13.19 -3.25 20.19
N SER A 385 -14.35 -3.47 19.60
CA SER A 385 -14.65 -4.73 18.93
C SER A 385 -15.43 -4.52 17.62
N LEU A 386 -15.32 -5.48 16.73
CA LEU A 386 -16.10 -5.52 15.49
C LEU A 386 -17.61 -5.54 15.77
N ASP A 387 -18.04 -6.28 16.78
CA ASP A 387 -19.47 -6.38 17.10
C ASP A 387 -20.04 -5.03 17.56
N GLU A 388 -19.31 -4.25 18.39
CA GLU A 388 -19.71 -2.90 18.79
C GLU A 388 -19.80 -1.94 17.59
N ILE A 389 -18.88 -2.06 16.62
CA ILE A 389 -18.94 -1.28 15.38
C ILE A 389 -20.21 -1.61 14.61
N ILE A 390 -20.54 -2.89 14.45
CA ILE A 390 -21.73 -3.35 13.72
C ILE A 390 -23.02 -2.94 14.44
N GLU A 391 -23.06 -2.98 15.77
CA GLU A 391 -24.20 -2.50 16.56
C GLU A 391 -24.46 -1.00 16.33
N LEU A 392 -23.41 -0.17 16.32
CA LEU A 392 -23.55 1.26 16.03
C LEU A 392 -23.93 1.52 14.57
N VAL A 393 -23.41 0.76 13.62
CA VAL A 393 -23.84 0.84 12.20
C VAL A 393 -25.33 0.53 12.09
N ALA A 394 -25.82 -0.49 12.81
CA ALA A 394 -27.26 -0.81 12.82
C ALA A 394 -28.09 0.29 13.48
N GLU A 395 -27.60 0.88 14.60
CA GLU A 395 -28.23 2.02 15.28
C GLU A 395 -28.41 3.21 14.32
N TYR A 396 -27.35 3.55 13.54
CA TYR A 396 -27.34 4.69 12.65
C TYR A 396 -27.85 4.37 11.23
N SER A 397 -28.28 3.16 10.95
CA SER A 397 -28.71 2.73 9.60
C SER A 397 -29.99 3.41 9.11
N HIS A 398 -30.64 4.23 9.94
CA HIS A 398 -31.80 5.06 9.57
C HIS A 398 -31.39 6.41 9.00
N GLU A 399 -30.16 6.82 9.17
CA GLU A 399 -29.56 8.03 8.63
C GLU A 399 -29.18 7.85 7.15
N ASP A 400 -28.71 8.93 6.50
CA ASP A 400 -28.47 8.89 5.06
C ASP A 400 -27.13 8.22 4.69
N ALA A 401 -26.04 8.56 5.40
CA ALA A 401 -24.72 8.00 5.13
C ALA A 401 -23.84 7.83 6.35
N ILE A 402 -23.06 6.74 6.34
CA ILE A 402 -22.06 6.42 7.36
C ILE A 402 -20.73 6.14 6.62
N PHE A 403 -19.65 6.69 7.17
CA PHE A 403 -18.30 6.40 6.69
C PHE A 403 -17.56 5.56 7.73
N ILE A 404 -16.80 4.55 7.25
CA ILE A 404 -15.90 3.71 8.05
C ILE A 404 -14.56 3.61 7.36
N GLY A 405 -13.52 4.11 8.00
CA GLY A 405 -12.19 4.14 7.40
C GLY A 405 -11.10 4.49 8.41
N GLY A 406 -10.05 5.16 7.95
CA GLY A 406 -8.89 5.49 8.77
C GLY A 406 -7.76 4.48 8.61
N ASN A 407 -6.97 4.32 9.67
CA ASN A 407 -5.84 3.40 9.74
C ASN A 407 -6.30 1.96 10.07
N GLY A 408 -5.48 0.94 9.76
CA GLY A 408 -5.77 -0.46 10.09
C GLY A 408 -6.46 -1.23 8.98
N GLN A 409 -5.69 -1.57 7.93
CA GLN A 409 -6.24 -2.27 6.76
C GLN A 409 -6.97 -3.57 7.12
N ASP A 410 -6.42 -4.38 8.03
CA ASP A 410 -7.00 -5.68 8.40
C ASP A 410 -8.34 -5.50 9.15
N ALA A 411 -8.39 -4.59 10.13
CA ALA A 411 -9.63 -4.26 10.83
C ALA A 411 -10.71 -3.75 9.85
N ILE A 412 -10.32 -2.90 8.89
CA ILE A 412 -11.25 -2.36 7.88
C ILE A 412 -11.74 -3.47 6.94
N ILE A 413 -10.90 -4.42 6.57
CA ILE A 413 -11.29 -5.59 5.79
C ILE A 413 -12.34 -6.42 6.53
N ASP A 414 -12.11 -6.73 7.81
CA ASP A 414 -13.04 -7.51 8.63
C ASP A 414 -14.40 -6.80 8.77
N ILE A 415 -14.37 -5.48 8.98
CA ILE A 415 -15.59 -4.65 9.02
C ILE A 415 -16.31 -4.70 7.66
N GLN A 416 -15.58 -4.52 6.57
CA GLN A 416 -16.12 -4.52 5.21
C GLN A 416 -16.82 -5.84 4.88
N GLU A 417 -16.19 -6.99 5.20
CA GLU A 417 -16.76 -8.32 4.99
C GLU A 417 -18.03 -8.52 5.83
N ARG A 418 -18.03 -8.08 7.07
CA ARG A 418 -19.19 -8.19 7.95
C ARG A 418 -20.38 -7.36 7.45
N ILE A 419 -20.11 -6.12 7.02
CA ILE A 419 -21.13 -5.22 6.47
C ILE A 419 -21.67 -5.77 5.15
N LYS A 420 -20.82 -6.29 4.27
CA LYS A 420 -21.23 -6.94 3.02
C LYS A 420 -22.23 -8.08 3.30
N LEU A 421 -21.88 -8.99 4.23
CA LEU A 421 -22.74 -10.10 4.62
C LEU A 421 -24.11 -9.68 5.19
N ILE A 422 -24.18 -8.52 5.86
CA ILE A 422 -25.43 -7.97 6.36
C ILE A 422 -26.25 -7.37 5.23
N SER A 423 -25.61 -6.58 4.37
CA SER A 423 -26.25 -5.95 3.21
C SER A 423 -26.84 -6.97 2.22
N GLU A 424 -26.20 -8.13 2.04
CA GLU A 424 -26.70 -9.20 1.15
C GLU A 424 -27.91 -9.97 1.72
N LYS A 425 -28.19 -9.85 3.03
CA LYS A 425 -29.31 -10.53 3.72
C LYS A 425 -30.56 -9.67 3.86
N LEU A 426 -30.46 -8.37 3.62
CA LEU A 426 -31.55 -7.40 3.67
C LEU A 426 -32.13 -7.16 2.30
#